data_979d34e2ee104873925d6ec462a22232
#
_entry.id   979d34e2ee104873925d6ec462a22232
#
_cell.length_a   1.000
_cell.length_b   1.000
_cell.length_c   1.000
_cell.angle_alpha   90.00
_cell.angle_beta   90.00
_cell.angle_gamma   90.00
#
_symmetry.space_group_name_H-M   'P 1'
#
loop_
_entity.id
_entity.type
_entity.pdbx_description
1 polymer ?
#
loop_
_entity_poly.entity_id
_entity_poly.type
_entity_poly.pdbx_seq_one_letter_code
_entity_poly.pdbx_strand_id
1 'polypeptide(L)'
;MGIENAMKRIGKKRYLQLLVILLLSGGPGFVLAQPVPGPDENIPHLITFAKDSKTSWGDDDFSQTFFFTVPKDFKDPFYIRIYDPETGGKTDELNNFWNTRMLYSVYGGKGCYTNPDAKGITPGGNYKSGTLLASRVFGMENKLDEQWYTFGPFNPADGEYYPKFSSNVFKIICDGLAGDDGNLYRYFLSRRPDTNIPIEGANAFTYEYTFRMWNNNDTSYVSHIYPFIDSGCVYIKQKNFDWDNDGDFIVVSTERKGQKLPLSNEDNWTDFNMPILDAEIGKSLDFRFYKRRGELVRNNNVVISVENQYGENLQFFSAPIGGVPVYRPRIKATKK
;
A
#
# COMPACT_ATOMS: atom_id res chain seq x y z
N MET A 1 13.77 -63.46 -19.02
CA MET A 1 13.18 -62.90 -17.76
C MET A 1 13.93 -61.67 -17.21
N GLY A 2 14.85 -61.06 -17.96
CA GLY A 2 15.68 -59.91 -17.50
C GLY A 2 15.38 -58.57 -18.14
N ILE A 3 14.82 -58.52 -19.34
CA ILE A 3 14.68 -57.26 -20.11
C ILE A 3 13.36 -56.55 -19.81
N GLU A 4 12.29 -57.26 -19.56
CA GLU A 4 10.97 -56.73 -19.26
C GLU A 4 10.88 -55.98 -17.90
N ASN A 5 11.65 -56.45 -16.91
CA ASN A 5 11.75 -55.81 -15.60
C ASN A 5 12.60 -54.51 -15.61
N ALA A 6 13.52 -54.36 -16.56
CA ALA A 6 14.34 -53.18 -16.73
C ALA A 6 13.53 -52.04 -17.36
N MET A 7 12.69 -52.30 -18.36
CA MET A 7 11.84 -51.27 -18.99
C MET A 7 10.76 -50.73 -18.05
N LYS A 8 10.16 -51.56 -17.18
CA LYS A 8 9.20 -51.09 -16.17
C LYS A 8 9.84 -50.18 -15.09
N ARG A 9 11.12 -50.40 -14.78
CA ARG A 9 11.84 -49.53 -13.83
C ARG A 9 12.21 -48.16 -14.44
N ILE A 10 12.53 -48.11 -15.72
CA ILE A 10 12.87 -46.84 -16.42
C ILE A 10 11.62 -45.99 -16.61
N GLY A 11 10.46 -46.59 -16.92
CA GLY A 11 9.18 -45.89 -17.01
C GLY A 11 8.78 -45.23 -15.68
N LYS A 12 8.84 -45.95 -14.56
CA LYS A 12 8.51 -45.41 -13.22
C LYS A 12 9.44 -44.27 -12.78
N LYS A 13 10.75 -44.34 -13.08
CA LYS A 13 11.67 -43.22 -12.75
C LYS A 13 11.39 -41.97 -13.58
N ARG A 14 11.03 -42.12 -14.87
CA ARG A 14 10.68 -40.97 -15.72
C ARG A 14 9.34 -40.34 -15.31
N TYR A 15 8.34 -41.14 -14.92
CA TYR A 15 7.07 -40.62 -14.38
C TYR A 15 7.27 -39.91 -13.04
N LEU A 16 8.14 -40.44 -12.17
CA LEU A 16 8.44 -39.78 -10.90
C LEU A 16 9.22 -38.46 -11.08
N GLN A 17 10.13 -38.41 -12.07
CA GLN A 17 10.82 -37.15 -12.41
C GLN A 17 9.89 -36.13 -13.07
N LEU A 18 8.95 -36.56 -13.92
CA LEU A 18 7.92 -35.70 -14.48
C LEU A 18 6.94 -35.19 -13.40
N LEU A 19 6.58 -36.04 -12.44
CA LEU A 19 5.71 -35.64 -11.32
C LEU A 19 6.41 -34.63 -10.37
N VAL A 20 7.71 -34.80 -10.14
CA VAL A 20 8.51 -33.86 -9.32
C VAL A 20 8.74 -32.54 -10.07
N ILE A 21 8.86 -32.55 -11.40
CA ILE A 21 8.98 -31.32 -12.21
C ILE A 21 7.65 -30.61 -12.28
N LEU A 22 6.50 -31.32 -12.28
CA LEU A 22 5.16 -30.66 -12.20
C LEU A 22 4.86 -30.07 -10.82
N LEU A 23 5.46 -30.60 -9.76
CA LEU A 23 5.34 -30.06 -8.40
C LEU A 23 6.28 -28.85 -8.14
N LEU A 24 7.27 -28.64 -9.03
CA LEU A 24 8.19 -27.50 -8.98
C LEU A 24 7.81 -26.37 -9.97
N SER A 25 6.82 -26.57 -10.84
CA SER A 25 6.16 -25.48 -11.55
C SER A 25 5.28 -24.76 -10.54
N GLY A 26 5.87 -23.79 -9.84
CA GLY A 26 5.16 -22.94 -8.89
C GLY A 26 3.86 -22.44 -9.52
N GLY A 27 2.74 -22.87 -8.97
CA GLY A 27 1.47 -22.24 -9.23
C GLY A 27 1.64 -20.74 -9.03
N PRO A 28 0.78 -19.88 -9.60
CA PRO A 28 0.81 -18.45 -9.35
C PRO A 28 0.85 -18.28 -7.83
N GLY A 29 1.98 -17.76 -7.32
CA GLY A 29 2.11 -17.47 -5.90
C GLY A 29 0.97 -16.52 -5.56
N PHE A 30 0.02 -17.00 -4.77
CA PHE A 30 -1.06 -16.15 -4.28
C PHE A 30 -0.41 -15.07 -3.44
N VAL A 31 -0.39 -13.86 -3.95
CA VAL A 31 0.07 -12.71 -3.20
C VAL A 31 -0.99 -12.44 -2.14
N LEU A 32 -0.66 -12.72 -0.89
CA LEU A 32 -1.52 -12.43 0.26
C LEU A 32 -1.21 -10.99 0.70
N ALA A 33 -1.85 -10.02 0.09
CA ALA A 33 -1.65 -8.61 0.40
C ALA A 33 -2.74 -8.10 1.34
N GLN A 34 -2.51 -8.22 2.61
CA GLN A 34 -3.56 -7.90 3.59
C GLN A 34 -3.14 -7.02 4.75
N PRO A 35 -1.89 -7.03 5.22
CA PRO A 35 -1.42 -5.90 6.01
C PRO A 35 -1.28 -4.66 5.11
N VAL A 36 -1.57 -3.50 5.66
CA VAL A 36 -1.29 -2.19 5.08
C VAL A 36 -0.52 -1.39 6.13
N PRO A 37 0.71 -1.03 5.86
CA PRO A 37 1.53 -1.33 4.68
C PRO A 37 1.75 -2.81 4.42
N GLY A 38 1.90 -3.18 3.13
CA GLY A 38 2.18 -4.56 2.71
C GLY A 38 3.59 -5.02 3.07
N PRO A 39 3.85 -6.34 3.16
CA PRO A 39 5.16 -6.85 3.54
C PRO A 39 6.29 -6.42 2.60
N ASP A 40 6.00 -6.33 1.31
CA ASP A 40 6.97 -5.90 0.29
C ASP A 40 7.21 -4.38 0.29
N GLU A 41 6.34 -3.59 0.96
CA GLU A 41 6.49 -2.14 1.08
C GLU A 41 7.57 -1.78 2.10
N ASN A 42 7.82 -2.63 3.09
CA ASN A 42 8.80 -2.38 4.15
C ASN A 42 8.63 -0.98 4.79
N ILE A 43 7.39 -0.56 4.98
CA ILE A 43 7.01 0.67 5.65
C ILE A 43 6.61 0.32 7.08
N PRO A 44 7.15 1.00 8.11
CA PRO A 44 6.82 0.67 9.49
C PRO A 44 5.37 0.98 9.84
N HIS A 45 4.89 2.17 9.48
CA HIS A 45 3.55 2.65 9.80
C HIS A 45 3.04 3.63 8.74
N LEU A 46 1.72 3.66 8.56
CA LEU A 46 1.02 4.84 8.05
C LEU A 46 1.06 5.92 9.11
N ILE A 47 0.88 7.17 8.72
CA ILE A 47 0.71 8.26 9.67
C ILE A 47 -0.39 9.20 9.17
N THR A 48 -1.14 9.76 10.10
CA THR A 48 -2.07 10.86 9.85
C THR A 48 -2.00 11.80 11.04
N PHE A 49 -1.76 13.07 10.77
CA PHE A 49 -1.80 14.10 11.79
C PHE A 49 -3.21 14.63 12.00
N ALA A 50 -3.43 15.32 13.13
CA ALA A 50 -4.65 16.03 13.32
C ALA A 50 -4.58 17.46 12.73
N LYS A 51 -5.73 18.04 12.46
CA LYS A 51 -5.88 19.28 11.67
C LYS A 51 -5.24 20.54 12.26
N ASP A 52 -4.84 20.52 13.54
CA ASP A 52 -4.17 21.62 14.20
C ASP A 52 -2.64 21.49 14.12
N SER A 53 -2.13 20.39 13.50
CA SER A 53 -0.72 20.13 13.24
C SER A 53 -0.15 21.07 12.17
N LYS A 54 1.17 21.11 12.10
CA LYS A 54 1.87 21.75 10.99
C LYS A 54 2.00 20.77 9.83
N THR A 55 1.81 21.26 8.61
CA THR A 55 2.04 20.49 7.38
C THR A 55 3.49 20.01 7.26
N SER A 56 4.45 20.82 7.76
CA SER A 56 5.88 20.46 7.85
C SER A 56 6.20 19.27 8.75
N TRP A 57 5.20 18.53 9.21
CA TRP A 57 5.39 17.26 9.90
C TRP A 57 5.10 16.05 8.99
N GLY A 58 4.92 16.31 7.69
CA GLY A 58 4.78 15.30 6.65
C GLY A 58 3.37 14.77 6.46
N ASP A 59 2.38 15.66 6.68
CA ASP A 59 0.98 15.42 6.33
C ASP A 59 0.35 16.75 5.91
N ASP A 60 -0.08 16.86 4.65
CA ASP A 60 -0.51 18.13 4.08
C ASP A 60 -2.02 18.35 4.11
N ASP A 61 -2.81 17.30 4.39
CA ASP A 61 -4.27 17.35 4.35
C ASP A 61 -4.98 16.75 5.59
N PHE A 62 -4.21 16.13 6.50
CA PHE A 62 -4.67 15.56 7.77
C PHE A 62 -5.73 14.46 7.60
N SER A 63 -5.67 13.75 6.48
CA SER A 63 -6.59 12.66 6.16
C SER A 63 -5.90 11.60 5.31
N GLN A 64 -6.27 10.35 5.47
CA GLN A 64 -5.75 9.30 4.61
C GLN A 64 -6.85 8.30 4.25
N THR A 65 -6.99 8.02 2.95
CA THR A 65 -7.99 7.11 2.41
C THR A 65 -7.36 5.85 1.84
N PHE A 66 -7.82 4.69 2.29
CA PHE A 66 -7.47 3.40 1.73
C PHE A 66 -8.69 2.65 1.21
N PHE A 67 -8.47 1.86 0.16
CA PHE A 67 -9.46 0.97 -0.42
C PHE A 67 -9.04 -0.48 -0.24
N PHE A 68 -10.02 -1.34 0.07
CA PHE A 68 -9.85 -2.79 0.15
C PHE A 68 -10.69 -3.45 -0.92
N THR A 69 -10.09 -4.36 -1.69
CA THR A 69 -10.81 -5.21 -2.64
C THR A 69 -11.06 -6.57 -2.02
N VAL A 70 -12.32 -6.97 -1.97
CA VAL A 70 -12.73 -8.31 -1.53
C VAL A 70 -13.25 -9.08 -2.74
N PRO A 71 -12.66 -10.24 -3.10
CA PRO A 71 -13.08 -11.00 -4.28
C PRO A 71 -14.59 -11.29 -4.26
N LYS A 72 -15.25 -11.18 -5.42
CA LYS A 72 -16.71 -11.38 -5.54
C LYS A 72 -17.16 -12.78 -5.08
N ASP A 73 -16.28 -13.76 -5.14
CA ASP A 73 -16.59 -15.15 -4.78
C ASP A 73 -16.39 -15.42 -3.29
N PHE A 74 -15.76 -14.51 -2.55
CA PHE A 74 -15.69 -14.56 -1.09
C PHE A 74 -17.05 -14.15 -0.50
N LYS A 75 -17.63 -15.00 0.38
CA LYS A 75 -19.00 -14.82 0.92
C LYS A 75 -19.06 -14.76 2.44
N ASP A 76 -17.98 -15.16 3.11
CA ASP A 76 -17.93 -15.12 4.56
C ASP A 76 -17.84 -13.67 5.07
N PRO A 77 -18.34 -13.39 6.27
CA PRO A 77 -18.08 -12.10 6.92
C PRO A 77 -16.58 -11.84 7.07
N PHE A 78 -16.21 -10.57 6.99
CA PHE A 78 -14.83 -10.14 7.16
C PHE A 78 -14.74 -8.92 8.08
N TYR A 79 -13.50 -8.54 8.41
CA TYR A 79 -13.19 -7.49 9.37
C TYR A 79 -12.07 -6.59 8.84
N ILE A 80 -12.16 -5.31 9.14
CA ILE A 80 -11.05 -4.35 8.96
C ILE A 80 -10.49 -4.07 10.35
N ARG A 81 -9.24 -4.42 10.54
CA ARG A 81 -8.52 -4.25 11.80
C ARG A 81 -7.53 -3.11 11.68
N ILE A 82 -7.43 -2.33 12.74
CA ILE A 82 -6.52 -1.21 12.87
C ILE A 82 -5.59 -1.50 14.05
N TYR A 83 -4.31 -1.49 13.81
CA TYR A 83 -3.29 -1.55 14.85
C TYR A 83 -2.99 -0.13 15.31
N ASP A 84 -2.99 0.08 16.61
CA ASP A 84 -2.69 1.36 17.24
C ASP A 84 -3.61 2.50 16.73
N PRO A 85 -4.95 2.39 16.90
CA PRO A 85 -5.88 3.37 16.32
C PRO A 85 -6.04 4.63 17.17
N GLU A 86 -5.58 4.59 18.40
CA GLU A 86 -5.66 5.70 19.35
C GLU A 86 -4.46 6.64 19.18
N THR A 87 -4.50 7.80 19.79
CA THR A 87 -3.38 8.74 19.75
C THR A 87 -2.76 8.87 21.13
N GLY A 88 -1.58 8.28 21.29
CA GLY A 88 -0.88 8.22 22.56
C GLY A 88 0.28 7.22 22.58
N GLY A 89 0.74 6.87 23.76
CA GLY A 89 1.70 5.79 23.95
C GLY A 89 3.11 6.05 23.44
N LYS A 90 3.73 5.03 22.83
CA LYS A 90 5.15 5.04 22.48
C LYS A 90 5.43 5.24 21.00
N THR A 91 4.50 4.78 20.17
CA THR A 91 4.68 4.73 18.71
C THR A 91 4.35 6.07 18.10
N ASP A 92 3.33 6.72 18.60
CA ASP A 92 2.78 7.96 18.10
C ASP A 92 3.68 9.18 18.27
N GLU A 93 3.40 10.21 17.50
CA GLU A 93 4.19 11.43 17.46
C GLU A 93 3.56 12.53 18.32
N LEU A 94 4.12 12.72 19.52
CA LEU A 94 3.63 13.69 20.49
C LEU A 94 4.08 15.11 20.16
N ASN A 95 3.14 16.04 20.16
CA ASN A 95 3.43 17.47 20.22
C ASN A 95 2.89 18.10 21.53
N ASN A 96 3.79 18.38 22.45
CA ASN A 96 3.54 18.93 23.80
C ASN A 96 2.78 17.99 24.74
N PHE A 97 1.50 17.71 24.50
CA PHE A 97 0.67 16.79 25.30
C PHE A 97 -0.41 16.18 24.43
N TRP A 98 -0.80 14.95 24.75
CA TRP A 98 -1.80 14.20 24.01
C TRP A 98 -3.16 14.91 24.03
N ASN A 99 -3.59 15.45 22.89
CA ASN A 99 -4.85 16.18 22.74
C ASN A 99 -5.62 15.77 21.46
N THR A 100 -5.05 14.86 20.70
CA THR A 100 -5.54 14.52 19.35
C THR A 100 -6.72 13.58 19.36
N ARG A 101 -7.58 13.76 18.37
CA ARG A 101 -8.74 12.93 18.10
C ARG A 101 -8.76 12.54 16.62
N MET A 102 -8.73 11.23 16.37
CA MET A 102 -8.78 10.65 15.04
C MET A 102 -10.14 9.99 14.80
N LEU A 103 -10.71 10.18 13.62
CA LEU A 103 -11.94 9.50 13.19
C LEU A 103 -11.60 8.46 12.13
N TYR A 104 -11.87 7.22 12.41
CA TYR A 104 -11.87 6.17 11.38
C TYR A 104 -13.30 5.87 10.93
N SER A 105 -13.50 5.85 9.60
CA SER A 105 -14.81 5.62 9.00
C SER A 105 -14.71 4.62 7.86
N VAL A 106 -15.53 3.57 7.88
CA VAL A 106 -15.59 2.53 6.86
C VAL A 106 -16.83 2.72 6.00
N TYR A 107 -16.64 2.73 4.69
CA TYR A 107 -17.70 2.90 3.70
C TYR A 107 -17.75 1.71 2.75
N GLY A 108 -18.96 1.42 2.29
CA GLY A 108 -19.27 0.49 1.21
C GLY A 108 -20.36 1.05 0.29
N GLY A 109 -20.99 0.18 -0.49
CA GLY A 109 -22.10 0.54 -1.35
C GLY A 109 -21.74 1.46 -2.51
N LYS A 110 -22.77 1.79 -3.31
CA LYS A 110 -22.60 2.57 -4.54
C LYS A 110 -21.93 3.93 -4.26
N GLY A 111 -20.88 4.21 -5.03
CA GLY A 111 -20.14 5.48 -4.98
C GLY A 111 -19.04 5.51 -3.93
N CYS A 112 -18.82 4.44 -3.15
CA CYS A 112 -17.70 4.44 -2.21
C CYS A 112 -16.34 4.45 -2.94
N TYR A 113 -16.31 3.96 -4.17
CA TYR A 113 -15.13 3.93 -5.04
C TYR A 113 -15.31 4.73 -6.33
N THR A 114 -16.47 4.56 -7.01
CA THR A 114 -16.68 5.14 -8.34
C THR A 114 -17.09 6.62 -8.33
N ASN A 115 -17.40 7.21 -7.18
CA ASN A 115 -17.59 8.65 -7.09
C ASN A 115 -16.26 9.36 -7.41
N PRO A 116 -16.24 10.41 -8.24
CA PRO A 116 -15.02 11.14 -8.59
C PRO A 116 -14.22 11.65 -7.37
N ASP A 117 -14.91 12.08 -6.31
CA ASP A 117 -14.27 12.58 -5.09
C ASP A 117 -13.84 11.46 -4.13
N ALA A 118 -14.20 10.20 -4.40
CA ALA A 118 -13.96 9.09 -3.46
C ALA A 118 -12.48 8.82 -3.18
N LYS A 119 -11.57 9.28 -4.05
CA LYS A 119 -10.12 9.02 -3.95
C LYS A 119 -9.50 9.58 -2.68
N GLY A 120 -10.07 10.66 -2.12
CA GLY A 120 -9.64 11.24 -0.85
C GLY A 120 -8.29 11.96 -0.89
N ILE A 121 -7.86 12.37 -2.07
CA ILE A 121 -6.67 13.20 -2.26
C ILE A 121 -7.11 14.64 -2.01
N THR A 122 -6.46 15.31 -1.08
CA THR A 122 -6.89 16.63 -0.62
C THR A 122 -8.39 16.62 -0.29
N PRO A 123 -8.81 16.14 0.89
CA PRO A 123 -10.21 15.83 1.21
C PRO A 123 -11.14 17.00 0.92
N GLY A 124 -12.02 16.82 -0.03
CA GLY A 124 -12.95 17.83 -0.49
C GLY A 124 -14.15 17.20 -1.17
N GLY A 125 -15.14 18.01 -1.52
CA GLY A 125 -16.35 17.51 -2.18
C GLY A 125 -17.02 16.38 -1.40
N ASN A 126 -17.29 15.28 -2.09
CA ASN A 126 -17.94 14.10 -1.51
C ASN A 126 -16.97 12.92 -1.28
N TYR A 127 -15.76 13.19 -0.72
CA TYR A 127 -14.77 12.13 -0.46
C TYR A 127 -15.30 11.05 0.50
N LYS A 128 -16.26 11.37 1.37
CA LYS A 128 -17.00 10.45 2.23
C LYS A 128 -18.17 9.76 1.52
N SER A 129 -18.13 9.66 0.19
CA SER A 129 -19.17 9.01 -0.61
C SER A 129 -19.28 7.51 -0.33
N GLY A 130 -20.47 6.97 -0.62
CA GLY A 130 -20.84 5.59 -0.30
C GLY A 130 -21.77 5.52 0.92
N THR A 131 -22.00 4.31 1.41
CA THR A 131 -22.76 4.04 2.62
C THR A 131 -21.82 3.89 3.80
N LEU A 132 -21.99 4.68 4.85
CA LEU A 132 -21.23 4.52 6.08
C LEU A 132 -21.64 3.20 6.77
N LEU A 133 -20.69 2.30 6.93
CA LEU A 133 -20.89 0.99 7.54
C LEU A 133 -20.47 0.98 9.03
N ALA A 134 -19.41 1.67 9.37
CA ALA A 134 -18.92 1.78 10.73
C ALA A 134 -18.07 3.05 10.88
N SER A 135 -18.05 3.62 12.08
CA SER A 135 -17.11 4.70 12.41
C SER A 135 -16.83 4.74 13.91
N ARG A 136 -15.65 5.24 14.27
CA ARG A 136 -15.27 5.50 15.65
C ARG A 136 -14.25 6.62 15.74
N VAL A 137 -14.43 7.47 16.74
CA VAL A 137 -13.43 8.46 17.16
C VAL A 137 -12.55 7.83 18.23
N PHE A 138 -11.25 7.99 18.07
CA PHE A 138 -10.23 7.63 19.06
C PHE A 138 -9.55 8.90 19.56
N GLY A 139 -9.16 8.91 20.80
CA GLY A 139 -8.26 9.84 21.43
C GLY A 139 -7.25 9.03 22.21
N MET A 140 -6.68 9.55 23.28
CA MET A 140 -5.80 8.81 24.16
C MET A 140 -6.54 7.70 24.90
N GLU A 141 -6.32 6.47 24.50
CA GLU A 141 -6.95 5.26 25.06
C GLU A 141 -5.90 4.18 25.34
N ASN A 142 -5.15 4.29 26.45
CA ASN A 142 -3.98 3.42 26.80
C ASN A 142 -4.21 1.91 26.61
N LYS A 143 -5.47 1.41 26.66
CA LYS A 143 -5.78 0.00 26.40
C LYS A 143 -5.67 -0.40 24.94
N LEU A 144 -5.60 0.56 24.03
CA LEU A 144 -5.48 0.38 22.59
C LEU A 144 -4.08 0.73 22.06
N ASP A 145 -3.21 1.31 22.91
CA ASP A 145 -1.79 1.55 22.59
C ASP A 145 -1.12 0.22 22.19
N GLU A 146 -0.56 0.18 20.99
CA GLU A 146 0.03 -1.00 20.34
C GLU A 146 -0.94 -2.22 20.25
N GLN A 147 -2.26 -2.01 20.24
CA GLN A 147 -3.25 -3.07 20.15
C GLN A 147 -4.10 -2.98 18.87
N TRP A 148 -4.70 -4.12 18.51
CA TRP A 148 -5.63 -4.20 17.39
C TRP A 148 -7.05 -3.83 17.81
N TYR A 149 -7.64 -2.85 17.16
CA TYR A 149 -9.09 -2.61 17.14
C TYR A 149 -9.71 -3.22 15.90
N THR A 150 -10.98 -3.68 15.99
CA THR A 150 -11.64 -4.39 14.90
C THR A 150 -12.99 -3.77 14.58
N PHE A 151 -13.16 -3.36 13.33
CA PHE A 151 -14.47 -3.04 12.74
C PHE A 151 -15.06 -4.27 12.05
N GLY A 152 -16.37 -4.39 12.09
CA GLY A 152 -17.12 -5.47 11.47
C GLY A 152 -17.92 -6.31 12.50
N PRO A 153 -18.51 -7.46 12.10
CA PRO A 153 -18.36 -8.10 10.77
C PRO A 153 -19.01 -7.30 9.64
N PHE A 154 -18.38 -7.29 8.48
CA PHE A 154 -18.92 -6.75 7.23
C PHE A 154 -19.35 -7.88 6.30
N ASN A 155 -20.47 -7.67 5.57
CA ASN A 155 -20.84 -8.56 4.49
C ASN A 155 -20.12 -8.13 3.19
N PRO A 156 -19.46 -9.03 2.46
CA PRO A 156 -18.83 -8.68 1.18
C PRO A 156 -19.77 -8.01 0.17
N ALA A 157 -21.08 -8.29 0.21
CA ALA A 157 -22.07 -7.67 -0.65
C ALA A 157 -22.36 -6.19 -0.32
N ASP A 158 -21.93 -5.70 0.85
CA ASP A 158 -22.10 -4.30 1.24
C ASP A 158 -21.06 -3.38 0.56
N GLY A 159 -20.05 -3.94 -0.11
CA GLY A 159 -19.08 -3.19 -0.91
C GLY A 159 -19.63 -2.74 -2.25
N GLU A 160 -18.94 -1.85 -2.94
CA GLU A 160 -19.22 -1.48 -4.32
C GLU A 160 -18.57 -2.46 -5.28
N TYR A 161 -19.38 -3.23 -6.04
CA TYR A 161 -18.83 -4.14 -7.03
C TYR A 161 -18.17 -3.38 -8.19
N TYR A 162 -16.88 -3.64 -8.41
CA TYR A 162 -16.14 -3.06 -9.53
C TYR A 162 -15.64 -4.15 -10.48
N PRO A 163 -16.20 -4.21 -11.71
CA PRO A 163 -15.94 -5.29 -12.68
C PRO A 163 -14.46 -5.45 -13.04
N LYS A 164 -13.72 -4.34 -13.17
CA LYS A 164 -12.31 -4.35 -13.55
C LYS A 164 -11.43 -5.09 -12.52
N PHE A 165 -11.81 -5.05 -11.24
CA PHE A 165 -11.14 -5.80 -10.17
C PHE A 165 -11.77 -7.17 -9.92
N SER A 166 -12.94 -7.46 -10.50
CA SER A 166 -13.77 -8.63 -10.15
C SER A 166 -14.01 -8.75 -8.63
N SER A 167 -14.13 -7.64 -7.94
CA SER A 167 -14.16 -7.54 -6.47
C SER A 167 -15.19 -6.51 -6.01
N ASN A 168 -15.61 -6.64 -4.77
CA ASN A 168 -16.33 -5.60 -4.04
C ASN A 168 -15.30 -4.69 -3.35
N VAL A 169 -15.47 -3.39 -3.48
CA VAL A 169 -14.57 -2.37 -2.95
C VAL A 169 -15.16 -1.76 -1.69
N PHE A 170 -14.34 -1.64 -0.66
CA PHE A 170 -14.62 -0.94 0.57
C PHE A 170 -13.60 0.18 0.74
N LYS A 171 -13.98 1.23 1.44
CA LYS A 171 -13.11 2.38 1.72
C LYS A 171 -13.01 2.60 3.22
N ILE A 172 -11.81 2.85 3.73
CA ILE A 172 -11.58 3.37 5.07
C ILE A 172 -10.92 4.74 4.97
N ILE A 173 -11.37 5.65 5.79
CA ILE A 173 -10.81 7.00 5.91
C ILE A 173 -10.36 7.18 7.35
N CYS A 174 -9.15 7.68 7.55
CA CYS A 174 -8.63 8.22 8.79
C CYS A 174 -8.63 9.74 8.67
N ASP A 175 -9.41 10.44 9.50
CA ASP A 175 -9.47 11.91 9.53
C ASP A 175 -8.96 12.43 10.87
N GLY A 176 -8.02 13.36 10.86
CA GLY A 176 -7.59 14.14 12.02
C GLY A 176 -8.62 15.21 12.38
N LEU A 177 -9.35 15.05 13.48
CA LEU A 177 -10.45 15.94 13.84
C LEU A 177 -10.01 17.17 14.65
N ALA A 178 -9.09 16.97 15.58
CA ALA A 178 -8.61 18.01 16.50
C ALA A 178 -7.29 17.57 17.13
N GLY A 179 -6.52 18.54 17.61
CA GLY A 179 -5.20 18.33 18.19
C GLY A 179 -4.09 18.43 17.14
N ASP A 180 -2.87 18.17 17.56
CA ASP A 180 -1.66 18.41 16.79
C ASP A 180 -0.63 17.25 16.89
N ASP A 181 -1.05 16.10 17.43
CA ASP A 181 -0.23 14.90 17.46
C ASP A 181 -0.41 14.06 16.18
N GLY A 182 0.56 13.22 15.87
CA GLY A 182 0.51 12.26 14.75
C GLY A 182 0.20 10.85 15.20
N ASN A 183 -0.80 10.23 14.60
CA ASN A 183 -1.18 8.84 14.85
C ASN A 183 -0.47 7.92 13.84
N LEU A 184 0.27 6.94 14.34
CA LEU A 184 0.99 5.93 13.57
C LEU A 184 0.28 4.58 13.65
N TYR A 185 -0.28 4.14 12.57
CA TYR A 185 -1.14 2.96 12.54
C TYR A 185 -0.86 2.02 11.38
N ARG A 186 -1.51 0.87 11.38
CA ARG A 186 -1.52 -0.10 10.27
C ARG A 186 -2.88 -0.72 10.13
N TYR A 187 -3.25 -1.16 8.93
CA TYR A 187 -4.47 -1.90 8.69
C TYR A 187 -4.21 -3.38 8.45
N PHE A 188 -5.26 -4.18 8.66
CA PHE A 188 -5.32 -5.56 8.21
C PHE A 188 -6.75 -5.95 7.83
N LEU A 189 -6.93 -6.44 6.59
CA LEU A 189 -8.18 -7.02 6.14
C LEU A 189 -8.23 -8.50 6.55
N SER A 190 -9.12 -8.88 7.46
CA SER A 190 -9.10 -10.19 8.11
C SER A 190 -10.40 -10.96 7.98
N ARG A 191 -10.28 -12.29 7.88
CA ARG A 191 -11.42 -13.22 8.01
C ARG A 191 -11.85 -13.44 9.47
N ARG A 192 -11.10 -12.95 10.45
CA ARG A 192 -11.33 -13.16 11.88
C ARG A 192 -11.28 -11.84 12.63
N PRO A 193 -12.11 -11.69 13.69
CA PRO A 193 -12.13 -10.46 14.48
C PRO A 193 -10.92 -10.32 15.42
N ASP A 194 -10.34 -11.43 15.83
CA ASP A 194 -9.36 -11.56 16.91
C ASP A 194 -7.94 -11.84 16.42
N THR A 195 -7.79 -12.29 15.17
CA THR A 195 -6.52 -12.74 14.60
C THR A 195 -6.39 -12.25 13.16
N ASN A 196 -5.18 -11.93 12.71
CA ASN A 196 -4.91 -11.49 11.36
C ASN A 196 -4.85 -12.69 10.40
N ILE A 197 -5.98 -13.08 9.82
CA ILE A 197 -6.09 -14.14 8.81
C ILE A 197 -6.49 -13.53 7.47
N PRO A 198 -5.63 -13.61 6.45
CA PRO A 198 -5.88 -12.96 5.16
C PRO A 198 -7.05 -13.57 4.37
N ILE A 199 -7.63 -12.77 3.48
CA ILE A 199 -8.61 -13.19 2.45
C ILE A 199 -7.86 -13.43 1.15
N GLU A 200 -7.86 -14.64 0.65
CA GLU A 200 -7.18 -14.98 -0.61
C GLU A 200 -7.70 -14.13 -1.77
N GLY A 201 -6.80 -13.54 -2.54
CA GLY A 201 -7.12 -12.69 -3.69
C GLY A 201 -7.59 -11.26 -3.36
N ALA A 202 -7.67 -10.89 -2.08
CA ALA A 202 -7.92 -9.49 -1.71
C ALA A 202 -6.63 -8.65 -1.85
N ASN A 203 -6.80 -7.34 -2.04
CA ASN A 203 -5.71 -6.37 -2.08
C ASN A 203 -6.15 -5.06 -1.41
N ALA A 204 -5.19 -4.21 -1.11
CA ALA A 204 -5.42 -2.86 -0.65
C ALA A 204 -4.69 -1.86 -1.55
N PHE A 205 -5.23 -0.66 -1.65
CA PHE A 205 -4.57 0.42 -2.39
C PHE A 205 -5.02 1.80 -1.88
N THR A 206 -4.22 2.79 -2.19
CA THR A 206 -4.55 4.21 -2.02
C THR A 206 -4.18 4.99 -3.28
N TYR A 207 -4.55 6.27 -3.36
CA TYR A 207 -4.16 7.20 -4.43
C TYR A 207 -3.13 8.23 -3.96
N GLU A 208 -3.08 8.46 -2.67
CA GLU A 208 -2.06 9.23 -1.99
C GLU A 208 -1.59 8.45 -0.78
N TYR A 209 -0.30 8.48 -0.53
CA TYR A 209 0.31 7.66 0.50
C TYR A 209 1.08 8.54 1.48
N THR A 210 0.61 8.61 2.71
CA THR A 210 1.25 9.31 3.82
C THR A 210 1.79 8.28 4.80
N PHE A 211 3.11 8.26 4.99
CA PHE A 211 3.76 7.21 5.78
C PHE A 211 5.02 7.66 6.49
N ARG A 212 5.36 6.94 7.57
CA ARG A 212 6.63 7.04 8.27
C ARG A 212 7.70 6.27 7.53
N MET A 213 8.83 6.91 7.23
CA MET A 213 10.00 6.23 6.65
C MET A 213 10.95 5.66 7.69
N TRP A 214 11.72 4.66 7.27
CA TRP A 214 12.93 4.29 7.98
C TRP A 214 13.99 5.38 7.83
N ASN A 215 14.67 5.71 8.94
CA ASN A 215 15.79 6.64 8.94
C ASN A 215 17.09 5.87 9.09
N ASN A 216 17.54 5.20 8.03
CA ASN A 216 18.73 4.38 8.04
C ASN A 216 19.35 4.26 6.63
N ASN A 217 20.68 4.19 6.55
CA ASN A 217 21.41 3.97 5.29
C ASN A 217 21.50 2.48 4.89
N ASP A 218 21.05 1.56 5.72
CA ASP A 218 21.02 0.14 5.41
C ASP A 218 19.92 -0.15 4.39
N THR A 219 20.26 -0.86 3.32
CA THR A 219 19.31 -1.22 2.26
C THR A 219 18.17 -2.12 2.71
N SER A 220 18.28 -2.74 3.90
CA SER A 220 17.17 -3.48 4.52
C SER A 220 16.06 -2.58 5.06
N TYR A 221 16.32 -1.28 5.19
CA TYR A 221 15.37 -0.28 5.66
C TYR A 221 14.83 0.63 4.54
N VAL A 222 14.98 0.22 3.28
CA VAL A 222 14.37 0.93 2.16
C VAL A 222 12.87 0.72 2.16
N SER A 223 12.10 1.81 2.13
CA SER A 223 10.66 1.76 1.93
C SER A 223 10.32 1.67 0.45
N HIS A 224 9.29 0.93 0.11
CA HIS A 224 8.83 0.69 -1.25
C HIS A 224 7.35 1.04 -1.37
N ILE A 225 6.95 1.66 -2.47
CA ILE A 225 5.55 1.81 -2.86
C ILE A 225 5.38 1.47 -4.33
N TYR A 226 4.20 1.03 -4.71
CA TYR A 226 3.96 0.36 -5.98
C TYR A 226 2.86 1.03 -6.79
N PRO A 227 3.13 2.19 -7.47
CA PRO A 227 2.16 2.80 -8.37
C PRO A 227 1.87 1.87 -9.55
N PHE A 228 0.60 1.62 -9.84
CA PHE A 228 0.17 0.79 -10.95
C PHE A 228 0.04 1.61 -12.23
N ILE A 229 0.67 1.14 -13.30
CA ILE A 229 0.65 1.77 -14.61
C ILE A 229 -0.42 1.11 -15.48
N ASP A 230 -1.50 1.81 -15.75
CA ASP A 230 -2.56 1.28 -16.61
C ASP A 230 -2.22 1.33 -18.11
N SER A 231 -3.07 0.73 -18.93
CA SER A 231 -2.83 0.54 -20.36
C SER A 231 -2.86 1.84 -21.20
N GLY A 232 -3.32 2.95 -20.64
CA GLY A 232 -3.40 4.23 -21.33
C GLY A 232 -2.31 5.22 -20.92
N CYS A 233 -1.45 4.84 -20.00
CA CYS A 233 -0.46 5.73 -19.43
C CYS A 233 0.78 5.84 -20.32
N VAL A 234 1.13 7.07 -20.74
CA VAL A 234 2.33 7.35 -21.55
C VAL A 234 3.40 8.11 -20.77
N TYR A 235 3.02 8.87 -19.77
CA TYR A 235 3.90 9.41 -18.75
C TYR A 235 3.16 9.55 -17.42
N ILE A 236 3.91 9.63 -16.36
CA ILE A 236 3.41 9.94 -15.04
C ILE A 236 4.07 11.21 -14.51
N LYS A 237 3.32 11.94 -13.70
CA LYS A 237 3.80 13.02 -12.87
C LYS A 237 3.81 12.51 -11.43
N GLN A 238 4.98 12.17 -10.92
CA GLN A 238 5.14 11.89 -9.50
C GLN A 238 5.21 13.19 -8.72
N LYS A 239 4.63 13.22 -7.53
CA LYS A 239 4.67 14.34 -6.60
C LYS A 239 5.08 13.80 -5.24
N ASN A 240 5.98 14.48 -4.55
CA ASN A 240 6.36 14.12 -3.19
C ASN A 240 6.48 15.37 -2.32
N PHE A 241 6.19 15.21 -1.03
CA PHE A 241 6.08 16.29 -0.07
C PHE A 241 6.87 15.94 1.21
N ASP A 242 7.47 16.95 1.79
CA ASP A 242 8.15 16.94 3.10
C ASP A 242 9.27 15.90 3.22
N TRP A 243 10.08 15.76 2.17
CA TRP A 243 11.25 14.87 2.19
C TRP A 243 12.49 15.50 2.85
N ASP A 244 12.48 16.80 3.17
CA ASP A 244 13.60 17.58 3.74
C ASP A 244 14.86 17.60 2.86
N ASN A 245 14.74 17.29 1.59
CA ASN A 245 15.85 17.13 0.65
C ASN A 245 16.96 16.17 1.19
N ASP A 246 16.56 15.17 1.99
CA ASP A 246 17.46 14.25 2.68
C ASP A 246 17.23 12.79 2.26
N GLY A 247 18.20 12.21 1.62
CA GLY A 247 18.15 10.83 1.19
C GLY A 247 18.14 10.60 -0.31
N ASP A 248 17.52 9.52 -0.74
CA ASP A 248 17.35 9.17 -2.15
C ASP A 248 15.93 8.63 -2.43
N PHE A 249 15.41 9.07 -3.57
CA PHE A 249 14.19 8.57 -4.18
C PHE A 249 14.54 8.01 -5.55
N ILE A 250 14.30 6.73 -5.76
CA ILE A 250 14.62 6.04 -7.02
C ILE A 250 13.44 5.21 -7.51
N VAL A 251 13.33 5.06 -8.83
CA VAL A 251 12.38 4.14 -9.46
C VAL A 251 13.09 2.94 -10.07
N VAL A 252 12.53 1.76 -9.82
CA VAL A 252 12.97 0.49 -10.40
C VAL A 252 11.82 -0.13 -11.17
N SER A 253 12.12 -0.72 -12.31
CA SER A 253 11.22 -1.53 -13.11
C SER A 253 12.00 -2.62 -13.83
N THR A 254 11.35 -3.38 -14.70
CA THR A 254 12.03 -4.33 -15.58
C THR A 254 13.02 -3.66 -16.55
N GLU A 255 12.88 -2.36 -16.80
CA GLU A 255 13.70 -1.57 -17.73
C GLU A 255 14.56 -0.51 -17.00
N ARG A 256 14.27 -0.16 -15.73
CA ARG A 256 14.97 0.88 -14.97
C ARG A 256 15.72 0.30 -13.79
N LYS A 257 17.01 0.56 -13.73
CA LYS A 257 17.90 0.14 -12.65
C LYS A 257 18.07 1.22 -11.58
N GLY A 258 17.01 1.80 -11.06
CA GLY A 258 17.14 2.85 -10.05
C GLY A 258 17.40 4.22 -10.66
N GLN A 259 16.51 4.68 -11.53
CA GLN A 259 16.51 6.08 -11.98
C GLN A 259 16.20 6.98 -10.79
N LYS A 260 17.06 7.97 -10.52
CA LYS A 260 16.80 8.96 -9.47
C LYS A 260 15.66 9.89 -9.84
N LEU A 261 14.88 10.25 -8.83
CA LEU A 261 13.82 11.26 -8.91
C LEU A 261 14.15 12.41 -7.94
N PRO A 262 13.64 13.61 -8.19
CA PRO A 262 13.86 14.76 -7.31
C PRO A 262 13.14 14.57 -5.98
N LEU A 263 13.70 15.14 -4.94
CA LEU A 263 13.15 15.19 -3.60
C LEU A 263 12.62 16.59 -3.28
N SER A 264 11.57 16.65 -2.49
CA SER A 264 11.06 17.89 -1.94
C SER A 264 11.90 18.40 -0.77
N ASN A 265 11.76 19.70 -0.46
CA ASN A 265 12.21 20.29 0.79
C ASN A 265 11.12 20.17 1.87
N GLU A 266 11.47 20.60 3.09
CA GLU A 266 10.54 20.74 4.21
C GLU A 266 9.31 21.59 3.78
N ASP A 267 8.11 21.10 4.09
CA ASP A 267 6.82 21.77 3.84
C ASP A 267 6.60 22.20 2.37
N ASN A 268 7.18 21.47 1.42
CA ASN A 268 7.05 21.79 0.00
C ASN A 268 6.78 20.55 -0.86
N TRP A 269 5.96 20.74 -1.88
CA TRP A 269 5.77 19.77 -2.94
C TRP A 269 6.86 19.91 -4.02
N THR A 270 7.33 18.78 -4.51
CA THR A 270 8.16 18.68 -5.72
C THR A 270 7.51 17.69 -6.67
N ASP A 271 7.55 18.01 -7.97
CA ASP A 271 7.04 17.10 -8.99
C ASP A 271 8.09 16.78 -10.07
N PHE A 272 7.87 15.66 -10.77
CA PHE A 272 8.69 15.24 -11.87
C PHE A 272 7.91 14.41 -12.88
N ASN A 273 7.99 14.80 -14.15
CA ASN A 273 7.40 14.05 -15.26
C ASN A 273 8.34 12.95 -15.72
N MET A 274 7.84 11.71 -15.74
CA MET A 274 8.60 10.55 -16.17
C MET A 274 7.85 9.80 -17.28
N PRO A 275 8.46 9.58 -18.48
CA PRO A 275 7.83 8.80 -19.53
C PRO A 275 7.71 7.33 -19.09
N ILE A 276 6.62 6.67 -19.46
CA ILE A 276 6.39 5.25 -19.23
C ILE A 276 6.95 4.46 -20.41
N LEU A 277 7.57 3.33 -20.11
CA LEU A 277 8.09 2.40 -21.10
C LEU A 277 7.08 1.26 -21.34
N ASP A 278 7.01 0.75 -22.58
CA ASP A 278 6.04 -0.29 -22.98
C ASP A 278 6.02 -1.51 -22.04
N ALA A 279 7.17 -1.91 -21.53
CA ALA A 279 7.31 -3.05 -20.63
C ALA A 279 6.78 -2.77 -19.19
N GLU A 280 6.50 -1.52 -18.86
CA GLU A 280 5.98 -1.08 -17.56
C GLU A 280 4.44 -1.07 -17.52
N ILE A 281 3.81 -1.00 -18.69
CA ILE A 281 2.34 -0.97 -18.83
C ILE A 281 1.71 -2.25 -18.26
N GLY A 282 0.65 -2.10 -17.51
CA GLY A 282 -0.09 -3.20 -16.87
C GLY A 282 0.60 -3.79 -15.63
N LYS A 283 1.60 -3.10 -15.08
CA LYS A 283 2.36 -3.53 -13.90
C LYS A 283 2.55 -2.37 -12.93
N SER A 284 2.91 -2.71 -11.71
CA SER A 284 3.40 -1.72 -10.74
C SER A 284 4.86 -1.38 -11.01
N LEU A 285 5.23 -0.11 -10.83
CA LEU A 285 6.62 0.29 -10.63
C LEU A 285 7.01 0.05 -9.17
N ASP A 286 8.30 0.12 -8.88
CA ASP A 286 8.83 0.09 -7.51
C ASP A 286 9.49 1.43 -7.23
N PHE A 287 8.82 2.27 -6.48
CA PHE A 287 9.34 3.52 -5.96
C PHE A 287 10.01 3.24 -4.62
N ARG A 288 11.30 3.50 -4.54
CA ARG A 288 12.15 3.20 -3.38
C ARG A 288 12.58 4.47 -2.69
N PHE A 289 12.36 4.49 -1.39
CA PHE A 289 12.62 5.63 -0.54
C PHE A 289 13.53 5.25 0.61
N TYR A 290 14.55 6.07 0.88
CA TYR A 290 15.31 6.00 2.10
C TYR A 290 15.91 7.36 2.46
N LYS A 291 15.82 7.75 3.70
CA LYS A 291 16.54 8.91 4.22
C LYS A 291 17.97 8.53 4.54
N ARG A 292 18.89 9.43 4.28
CA ARG A 292 20.26 9.29 4.76
C ARG A 292 20.27 9.43 6.25
N ARG A 293 21.24 8.74 6.87
CA ARG A 293 21.40 8.75 8.29
C ARG A 293 21.75 10.16 8.78
N GLY A 294 20.80 10.78 9.42
CA GLY A 294 20.98 11.92 10.29
C GLY A 294 20.78 11.52 11.74
N GLU A 295 20.59 12.47 12.62
CA GLU A 295 20.00 12.25 13.93
C GLU A 295 18.55 11.76 13.72
N LEU A 296 18.03 10.94 14.66
CA LEU A 296 16.62 10.55 14.64
C LEU A 296 15.75 11.81 14.66
N VAL A 297 15.19 12.15 13.51
CA VAL A 297 14.21 13.23 13.40
C VAL A 297 12.83 12.68 13.73
N ARG A 298 12.07 13.43 14.49
CA ARG A 298 10.73 13.02 14.92
C ARG A 298 9.78 12.85 13.72
N ASN A 299 9.85 13.73 12.75
CA ASN A 299 8.97 13.84 11.60
C ASN A 299 9.55 13.20 10.32
N ASN A 300 9.97 11.96 10.38
CA ASN A 300 10.45 11.22 9.22
C ASN A 300 9.28 10.72 8.35
N ASN A 301 8.34 11.61 8.07
CA ASN A 301 7.10 11.34 7.35
C ASN A 301 7.11 11.99 5.98
N VAL A 302 6.41 11.40 5.04
CA VAL A 302 6.32 11.91 3.66
C VAL A 302 4.97 11.61 3.06
N VAL A 303 4.56 12.47 2.11
CA VAL A 303 3.40 12.25 1.27
C VAL A 303 3.86 12.02 -0.17
N ILE A 304 3.19 11.13 -0.88
CA ILE A 304 3.41 10.90 -2.29
C ILE A 304 2.11 10.63 -3.03
N SER A 305 1.99 11.23 -4.22
CA SER A 305 0.96 10.91 -5.20
C SER A 305 1.54 10.82 -6.61
N VAL A 306 0.83 10.16 -7.52
CA VAL A 306 1.23 10.00 -8.92
C VAL A 306 0.03 10.22 -9.80
N GLU A 307 0.17 11.09 -10.79
CA GLU A 307 -0.84 11.37 -11.81
C GLU A 307 -0.39 10.84 -13.18
N ASN A 308 -1.34 10.43 -14.01
CA ASN A 308 -1.09 10.18 -15.43
C ASN A 308 -1.12 11.50 -16.24
N GLN A 309 -0.93 11.41 -17.55
CA GLN A 309 -0.95 12.56 -18.46
C GLN A 309 -2.27 13.35 -18.51
N TYR A 310 -3.33 12.82 -17.96
CA TYR A 310 -4.66 13.45 -17.88
C TYR A 310 -4.92 14.09 -16.51
N GLY A 311 -3.96 14.03 -15.58
CA GLY A 311 -4.13 14.48 -14.19
C GLY A 311 -4.96 13.51 -13.35
N GLU A 312 -5.11 12.26 -13.77
CA GLU A 312 -5.80 11.24 -12.98
C GLU A 312 -4.80 10.53 -12.07
N ASN A 313 -5.12 10.46 -10.79
CA ASN A 313 -4.27 9.78 -9.82
C ASN A 313 -4.25 8.27 -10.03
N LEU A 314 -3.07 7.67 -9.90
CA LEU A 314 -2.82 6.24 -10.01
C LEU A 314 -2.87 5.57 -8.64
N GLN A 315 -3.27 4.29 -8.62
CA GLN A 315 -3.32 3.49 -7.40
C GLN A 315 -1.92 3.02 -6.99
N PHE A 316 -1.62 3.12 -5.71
CA PHE A 316 -0.52 2.41 -5.06
C PHE A 316 -1.07 1.13 -4.43
N PHE A 317 -0.70 -0.03 -4.94
CA PHE A 317 -1.17 -1.31 -4.41
C PHE A 317 -0.20 -1.86 -3.37
N SER A 318 -0.71 -2.22 -2.19
CA SER A 318 0.09 -2.86 -1.13
C SER A 318 0.66 -4.22 -1.56
N ALA A 319 -0.01 -4.95 -2.48
CA ALA A 319 0.62 -6.01 -3.24
C ALA A 319 0.80 -5.56 -4.69
N PRO A 320 2.04 -5.44 -5.17
CA PRO A 320 2.30 -4.93 -6.50
C PRO A 320 1.71 -5.81 -7.59
N ILE A 321 0.99 -5.17 -8.53
CA ILE A 321 0.42 -5.86 -9.68
C ILE A 321 1.55 -6.29 -10.63
N GLY A 322 1.61 -7.57 -10.93
CA GLY A 322 2.71 -8.17 -11.71
C GLY A 322 3.91 -8.62 -10.87
N GLY A 323 3.79 -8.58 -9.55
CA GLY A 323 4.83 -8.90 -8.57
C GLY A 323 5.83 -7.76 -8.37
N VAL A 324 6.74 -7.92 -7.40
CA VAL A 324 7.77 -6.92 -7.10
C VAL A 324 8.68 -6.72 -8.33
N PRO A 325 8.81 -5.49 -8.83
CA PRO A 325 9.62 -5.22 -10.02
C PRO A 325 11.10 -5.53 -9.81
N VAL A 326 11.67 -6.27 -10.74
CA VAL A 326 13.10 -6.58 -10.74
C VAL A 326 13.71 -6.16 -12.08
N TYR A 327 14.72 -5.29 -12.01
CA TYR A 327 15.49 -4.93 -13.20
C TYR A 327 16.21 -6.14 -13.80
N ARG A 328 16.04 -6.37 -15.10
CA ARG A 328 16.71 -7.45 -15.83
C ARG A 328 17.61 -6.84 -16.91
N PRO A 329 18.94 -6.86 -16.76
CA PRO A 329 19.86 -6.30 -17.76
C PRO A 329 19.70 -7.05 -19.08
N ARG A 330 19.54 -6.29 -20.18
CA ARG A 330 19.56 -6.87 -21.54
C ARG A 330 21.00 -7.09 -21.96
N ILE A 331 21.47 -8.34 -21.94
CA ILE A 331 22.78 -8.70 -22.48
C ILE A 331 22.65 -8.87 -24.00
N LYS A 332 23.24 -7.93 -24.77
CA LYS A 332 23.43 -8.12 -26.21
C LYS A 332 24.73 -8.91 -26.42
N ALA A 333 24.60 -10.17 -26.85
CA ALA A 333 25.76 -10.93 -27.32
C ALA A 333 26.24 -10.31 -28.64
N THR A 334 27.38 -9.63 -28.63
CA THR A 334 28.11 -9.25 -29.87
C THR A 334 28.91 -10.44 -30.31
N LYS A 335 28.55 -11.05 -31.47
CA LYS A 335 29.49 -11.96 -32.15
C LYS A 335 30.76 -11.16 -32.48
N LYS A 336 31.89 -11.62 -31.97
CA LYS A 336 33.22 -11.22 -32.47
C LYS A 336 33.48 -11.81 -33.84
#